data_30920923e6b1cea8f5cd5c756e0625c4
#
_entry.id   30920923e6b1cea8f5cd5c756e0625c4
#
_cell.length_a   1.000
_cell.length_b   1.000
_cell.length_c   1.000
_cell.angle_alpha   90.00
_cell.angle_beta   90.00
_cell.angle_gamma   90.00
#
_symmetry.space_group_name_H-M   'P 1'
#
loop_
_entity.id
_entity.type
_entity.pdbx_description
1 polymer ?
#
loop_
_entity_poly.entity_id
_entity_poly.type
_entity_poly.pdbx_seq_one_letter_code
_entity_poly.pdbx_strand_id
1 'polypeptide(L)' 'MTPQKRFEFLKLKLTEELAAILVEERSLSIEDAFAVLYRSQTYARLSDPATKLYYQSAGYVYVLLEEELQGDM' A
#
# COMPACT_ATOMS: atom_id res chain seq x y z
N MET A 1 -11.15 12.72 -16.60
CA MET A 1 -11.00 12.30 -15.19
C MET A 1 -10.40 13.45 -14.39
N THR A 2 -11.00 13.76 -13.24
CA THR A 2 -10.47 14.82 -12.39
C THR A 2 -9.23 14.32 -11.63
N PRO A 3 -8.35 15.22 -11.18
CA PRO A 3 -7.19 14.81 -10.38
C PRO A 3 -7.59 14.02 -9.14
N GLN A 4 -8.69 14.38 -8.50
CA GLN A 4 -9.17 13.68 -7.32
C GLN A 4 -9.54 12.22 -7.65
N LYS A 5 -10.28 12.02 -8.73
CA LYS A 5 -10.69 10.67 -9.13
C LYS A 5 -9.51 9.85 -9.58
N ARG A 6 -8.55 10.48 -10.25
CA ARG A 6 -7.34 9.78 -10.68
C ARG A 6 -6.54 9.29 -9.46
N PHE A 7 -6.40 10.14 -8.45
CA PHE A 7 -5.72 9.76 -7.22
C PHE A 7 -6.40 8.56 -6.57
N GLU A 8 -7.74 8.63 -6.44
CA GLU A 8 -8.49 7.55 -5.80
C GLU A 8 -8.37 6.24 -6.56
N PHE A 9 -8.41 6.32 -7.89
CA PHE A 9 -8.26 5.13 -8.73
C PHE A 9 -6.89 4.50 -8.56
N LEU A 10 -5.83 5.30 -8.62
CA LEU A 10 -4.47 4.79 -8.49
C LEU A 10 -4.20 4.26 -7.09
N LYS A 11 -4.74 4.94 -6.08
CA LYS A 11 -4.61 4.47 -4.70
C LYS A 11 -5.28 3.11 -4.52
N LEU A 12 -6.48 2.95 -5.05
CA LEU A 12 -7.20 1.67 -4.94
C LEU A 12 -6.42 0.57 -5.63
N LYS A 13 -5.90 0.84 -6.82
CA LYS A 13 -5.14 -0.15 -7.58
C LYS A 13 -3.91 -0.59 -6.79
N LEU A 14 -3.16 0.36 -6.24
CA LEU A 14 -2.00 0.04 -5.43
C LEU A 14 -2.38 -0.74 -4.18
N THR A 15 -3.49 -0.36 -3.53
CA THR A 15 -3.95 -1.05 -2.34
C THR A 15 -4.18 -2.53 -2.63
N GLU A 16 -4.85 -2.83 -3.74
CA GLU A 16 -5.11 -4.20 -4.11
C GLU A 16 -3.83 -4.96 -4.44
N GLU A 17 -2.92 -4.31 -5.17
CA GLU A 17 -1.66 -4.93 -5.52
C GLU A 17 -0.79 -5.21 -4.29
N LEU A 18 -0.76 -4.27 -3.35
CA LEU A 18 0.01 -4.46 -2.12
C LEU A 18 -0.56 -5.59 -1.27
N ALA A 19 -1.89 -5.67 -1.18
CA ALA A 19 -2.52 -6.77 -0.45
C ALA A 19 -2.17 -8.11 -1.08
N ALA A 20 -2.18 -8.19 -2.42
CA ALA A 20 -1.82 -9.42 -3.11
C ALA A 20 -0.38 -9.84 -2.81
N ILE A 21 0.54 -8.87 -2.77
CA ILE A 21 1.94 -9.15 -2.46
C ILE A 21 2.07 -9.68 -1.03
N LEU A 22 1.34 -9.06 -0.09
CA LEU A 22 1.38 -9.53 1.30
C LEU A 22 0.87 -10.95 1.43
N VAL A 23 -0.18 -11.30 0.69
CA VAL A 23 -0.69 -12.68 0.70
C VAL A 23 0.40 -13.64 0.22
N GLU A 24 1.09 -13.31 -0.85
CA GLU A 24 2.11 -14.18 -1.42
C GLU A 24 3.38 -14.22 -0.58
N GLU A 25 3.88 -13.06 -0.16
CA GLU A 25 5.18 -12.98 0.49
C GLU A 25 5.14 -13.37 1.95
N ARG A 26 4.02 -13.19 2.62
CA ARG A 26 3.91 -13.44 4.05
C ARG A 26 2.90 -14.53 4.38
N SER A 27 2.35 -15.18 3.37
CA SER A 27 1.38 -16.27 3.54
C SER A 27 0.18 -15.86 4.39
N LEU A 28 -0.25 -14.61 4.22
CA LEU A 28 -1.40 -14.09 4.96
C LEU A 28 -2.69 -14.40 4.22
N SER A 29 -3.78 -14.47 4.98
CA SER A 29 -5.10 -14.47 4.36
C SER A 29 -5.34 -13.07 3.76
N ILE A 30 -6.30 -12.98 2.85
CA ILE A 30 -6.64 -11.67 2.27
C ILE A 30 -7.07 -10.69 3.36
N GLU A 31 -7.85 -11.17 4.32
CA GLU A 31 -8.33 -10.32 5.41
C GLU A 31 -7.17 -9.79 6.24
N ASP A 32 -6.22 -10.67 6.59
CA ASP A 32 -5.08 -10.25 7.38
C ASP A 32 -4.17 -9.31 6.59
N ALA A 33 -4.03 -9.55 5.28
CA ALA A 33 -3.22 -8.68 4.43
C ALA A 33 -3.78 -7.26 4.44
N PHE A 34 -5.08 -7.10 4.27
CA PHE A 34 -5.68 -5.78 4.33
C PHE A 34 -5.56 -5.16 5.72
N ALA A 35 -5.70 -5.96 6.78
CA ALA A 35 -5.56 -5.43 8.13
C ALA A 35 -4.16 -4.88 8.38
N VAL A 36 -3.13 -5.62 7.96
CA VAL A 36 -1.74 -5.17 8.09
C VAL A 36 -1.53 -3.88 7.30
N LEU A 37 -2.02 -3.86 6.05
CA LEU A 37 -1.84 -2.71 5.17
C LEU A 37 -2.49 -1.47 5.74
N TYR A 38 -3.75 -1.57 6.16
CA TYR A 38 -4.51 -0.41 6.62
C TYR A 38 -3.96 0.18 7.91
N ARG A 39 -3.23 -0.59 8.72
CA ARG A 39 -2.63 -0.08 9.94
C ARG A 39 -1.25 0.53 9.73
N SER A 40 -0.69 0.38 8.54
CA SER A 40 0.70 0.78 8.29
C SER A 40 0.83 2.29 8.09
N GLN A 41 2.01 2.81 8.41
CA GLN A 41 2.37 4.18 8.10
C GLN A 41 2.51 4.36 6.59
N THR A 42 2.95 3.31 5.91
CA THR A 42 3.08 3.34 4.45
C THR A 42 1.73 3.61 3.82
N TYR A 43 0.66 2.97 4.33
CA TYR A 43 -0.67 3.22 3.80
C TYR A 43 -1.15 4.65 4.10
N ALA A 44 -0.80 5.16 5.28
CA ALA A 44 -1.14 6.53 5.63
C ALA A 44 -0.51 7.50 4.64
N ARG A 45 0.75 7.26 4.26
CA ARG A 45 1.42 8.09 3.25
C ARG A 45 0.79 7.92 1.87
N LEU A 46 0.44 6.70 1.51
CA LEU A 46 -0.22 6.43 0.24
C LEU A 46 -1.53 7.19 0.15
N SER A 47 -2.22 7.37 1.27
CA SER A 47 -3.50 8.05 1.34
C SER A 47 -3.37 9.58 1.28
N ASP A 48 -2.15 10.10 1.38
CA ASP A 48 -1.89 11.53 1.30
C ASP A 48 -1.34 11.89 -0.08
N PRO A 49 -2.12 12.59 -0.92
CA PRO A 49 -1.68 12.93 -2.28
C PRO A 49 -0.35 13.69 -2.32
N ALA A 50 -0.04 14.42 -1.26
CA ALA A 50 1.18 15.23 -1.22
C ALA A 50 2.45 14.38 -1.24
N THR A 51 2.38 13.13 -0.76
CA THR A 51 3.54 12.24 -0.77
C THR A 51 3.84 11.69 -2.16
N LYS A 52 2.86 11.71 -3.05
CA LYS A 52 2.96 11.19 -4.41
C LYS A 52 3.27 9.70 -4.50
N LEU A 53 3.06 8.96 -3.40
CA LEU A 53 3.28 7.52 -3.42
C LEU A 53 2.33 6.81 -4.37
N TYR A 54 1.15 7.39 -4.60
CA TYR A 54 0.18 6.77 -5.50
C TYR A 54 0.65 6.73 -6.95
N TYR A 55 1.72 7.48 -7.29
CA TYR A 55 2.33 7.42 -8.62
C TYR A 55 3.37 6.32 -8.75
N GLN A 56 3.81 5.76 -7.65
CA GLN A 56 4.90 4.78 -7.67
C GLN A 56 4.35 3.39 -7.98
N SER A 57 5.26 2.49 -8.35
CA SER A 57 4.88 1.10 -8.60
C SER A 57 4.56 0.39 -7.27
N ALA A 58 3.78 -0.68 -7.37
CA ALA A 58 3.48 -1.49 -6.20
C ALA A 58 4.77 -2.06 -5.58
N GLY A 59 5.73 -2.45 -6.41
CA GLY A 59 6.99 -2.97 -5.91
C GLY A 59 7.74 -1.95 -5.06
N TYR A 60 7.79 -0.71 -5.53
CA TYR A 60 8.45 0.35 -4.78
C TYR A 60 7.77 0.59 -3.44
N VAL A 61 6.44 0.71 -3.45
CA VAL A 61 5.70 0.97 -2.22
C VAL A 61 5.79 -0.22 -1.28
N TYR A 62 5.82 -1.43 -1.83
CA TYR A 62 5.96 -2.62 -0.99
C TYR A 62 7.31 -2.66 -0.26
N VAL A 63 8.38 -2.19 -0.91
CA VAL A 63 9.68 -2.11 -0.23
C VAL A 63 9.58 -1.22 1.00
N LEU A 64 8.89 -0.08 0.87
CA LEU A 64 8.68 0.81 2.01
C LEU A 64 7.88 0.13 3.12
N LEU A 65 6.83 -0.58 2.72
CA LEU A 65 6.00 -1.30 3.67
C LEU A 65 6.80 -2.39 4.38
N GLU A 66 7.58 -3.14 3.62
CA GLU A 66 8.39 -4.22 4.19
C GLU A 66 9.41 -3.69 5.19
N GLU A 67 10.06 -2.57 4.85
CA GLU A 67 10.99 -1.94 5.76
C GLU A 67 10.31 -1.50 7.05
N GLU A 68 9.11 -0.97 6.94
CA GLU A 68 8.35 -0.58 8.10
C GLU A 68 8.04 -1.79 8.98
N LEU A 69 7.57 -2.88 8.37
CA LEU A 69 7.20 -4.07 9.12
C LEU A 69 8.40 -4.73 9.79
N GLN A 70 9.57 -4.67 9.16
CA GLN A 70 10.78 -5.23 9.73
C GLN A 70 11.38 -4.33 10.80
N GLY A 71 11.28 -3.03 10.60
CA GLY A 71 11.85 -2.07 11.54
C GLY A 71 10.99 -1.81 12.76
N ASP A 72 9.79 -2.33 12.76
CA ASP A 72 8.84 -2.13 13.83
C ASP A 72 9.01 -3.20 14.90
N MET A 73 10.02 -3.01 15.72
CA MET A 73 10.31 -3.96 16.79
C MET A 73 10.14 -3.37 18.15
#